data_7f3064d364ec9d1c84d6135ab384d775
#
_entry.id   7f3064d364ec9d1c84d6135ab384d775
#
_cell.length_a   1.000
_cell.length_b   1.000
_cell.length_c   1.000
_cell.angle_alpha   90.00
_cell.angle_beta   90.00
_cell.angle_gamma   90.00
#
_symmetry.space_group_name_H-M   'P 1'
#
loop_
_entity.id
_entity.type
_entity.pdbx_description
1 polymer ?
#
loop_
_entity_poly.entity_id
_entity_poly.type
_entity_poly.pdbx_seq_one_letter_code
_entity_poly.pdbx_strand_id
1 'polypeptide(L)'
;GHVMQTATGSARTFEARDSAADTLARLRGMDADALWVVYHDYAGLGRAKAVPRGRFEEVAREGVTFAMANWDLAITDEQVPHPIFGADSGDFRAVPDPSTLVALPHRPGVAQAFSRLTDDTGAAWVGDPRARLVAQVVRLDALGVAVKVAFEAEFVVVQGTDPEALHSDLGRMFAVEGLDGRWSMGARILDDLDAVGVAVHQFAKEYGPGQFEISLLPADPLRAADHFLLARQLIRAAARAEGATASFMPKPFADVAGNGLHVHLGLTRADDPNVDLVADRDDASALAETAGPAIAGLLAHAAGQSALASPTANSYKRLLPGSWAPAHVSWAIGNRAALIRVPGRGAGRHLEVRGGDAGMNPYLHLTGLLAAVADGVEKHLAVPPPAEVDV
;
A
#
# COMPACT_ATOMS: atom_id res chain seq x y z
N GLY A 1 27.85 24.80 -2.18
CA GLY A 1 26.73 25.36 -1.46
C GLY A 1 25.81 26.10 -2.39
N HIS A 2 24.81 25.48 -3.00
CA HIS A 2 23.58 26.05 -3.59
C HIS A 2 23.03 25.10 -4.67
N VAL A 3 22.71 23.87 -4.29
CA VAL A 3 21.83 23.02 -5.13
C VAL A 3 20.99 22.16 -4.18
N MET A 4 20.01 22.76 -3.51
CA MET A 4 18.96 22.04 -2.77
C MET A 4 17.76 22.96 -2.46
N GLN A 5 17.19 23.59 -3.48
CA GLN A 5 16.02 24.45 -3.26
C GLN A 5 14.89 24.32 -4.27
N THR A 6 14.79 23.20 -4.99
CA THR A 6 13.63 22.96 -5.87
C THR A 6 13.12 21.52 -5.84
N ALA A 7 13.12 20.85 -4.69
CA ALA A 7 12.39 19.60 -4.54
C ALA A 7 10.94 19.93 -4.16
N THR A 8 10.06 19.84 -5.13
CA THR A 8 8.62 20.05 -4.98
C THR A 8 7.97 19.03 -4.05
N GLY A 9 7.13 19.54 -3.16
CA GLY A 9 6.04 18.93 -2.40
C GLY A 9 6.18 17.53 -1.75
N SER A 10 6.66 16.51 -2.41
CA SER A 10 6.64 15.13 -1.89
C SER A 10 7.90 14.72 -1.09
N ALA A 11 9.06 15.32 -1.39
CA ALA A 11 10.29 15.05 -0.63
C ALA A 11 10.35 15.81 0.71
N ARG A 12 9.51 16.82 0.90
CA ARG A 12 9.48 17.65 2.12
C ARG A 12 8.94 16.95 3.35
N THR A 13 8.35 15.79 3.24
CA THR A 13 7.75 15.04 4.36
C THR A 13 8.77 14.38 5.30
N PHE A 14 10.07 14.41 4.96
CA PHE A 14 11.12 13.83 5.80
C PHE A 14 12.08 14.85 6.45
N GLU A 15 11.84 16.14 6.28
CA GLU A 15 12.66 17.15 6.99
C GLU A 15 12.30 17.19 8.47
N ALA A 16 13.31 16.91 9.30
CA ALA A 16 13.25 16.77 10.75
C ALA A 16 13.06 18.10 11.52
N ARG A 17 12.47 19.14 10.90
CA ARG A 17 12.20 20.39 11.60
C ARG A 17 10.79 20.36 12.19
N ASP A 18 10.73 20.38 13.52
CA ASP A 18 9.52 20.52 14.35
C ASP A 18 8.52 19.35 14.35
N SER A 19 8.91 18.11 13.94
CA SER A 19 7.99 16.98 13.94
C SER A 19 7.38 16.69 15.33
N ALA A 20 8.13 16.94 16.41
CA ALA A 20 7.63 16.75 17.78
C ALA A 20 6.61 17.85 18.16
N ALA A 21 6.89 19.11 17.85
CA ALA A 21 5.97 20.22 18.11
C ALA A 21 4.67 20.07 17.31
N ASP A 22 4.75 19.68 16.04
CA ASP A 22 3.58 19.43 15.19
C ASP A 22 2.76 18.23 15.70
N THR A 23 3.43 17.13 16.08
CA THR A 23 2.77 15.95 16.70
C THR A 23 1.98 16.37 17.95
N LEU A 24 2.60 17.15 18.84
CA LEU A 24 1.95 17.61 20.08
C LEU A 24 0.80 18.56 19.82
N ALA A 25 0.94 19.48 18.85
CA ALA A 25 -0.13 20.41 18.49
C ALA A 25 -1.36 19.65 17.95
N ARG A 26 -1.15 18.67 17.07
CA ARG A 26 -2.21 17.83 16.51
C ARG A 26 -2.89 16.96 17.58
N LEU A 27 -2.11 16.33 18.46
CA LEU A 27 -2.66 15.53 19.56
C LEU A 27 -3.54 16.36 20.51
N ARG A 28 -3.15 17.59 20.82
CA ARG A 28 -3.99 18.53 21.60
C ARG A 28 -5.30 18.85 20.88
N GLY A 29 -5.25 19.06 19.55
CA GLY A 29 -6.44 19.31 18.73
C GLY A 29 -7.40 18.14 18.64
N MET A 30 -6.91 16.91 18.82
CA MET A 30 -7.71 15.67 18.77
C MET A 30 -8.29 15.28 20.13
N ASP A 31 -7.91 15.96 21.21
CA ASP A 31 -8.27 15.58 22.60
C ASP A 31 -8.02 14.09 22.92
N ALA A 32 -6.89 13.57 22.45
CA ALA A 32 -6.56 12.18 22.60
C ALA A 32 -6.10 11.83 24.02
N ASP A 33 -6.56 10.69 24.55
CA ASP A 33 -6.12 10.12 25.82
C ASP A 33 -4.94 9.16 25.65
N ALA A 34 -4.87 8.52 24.49
CA ALA A 34 -3.81 7.60 24.13
C ALA A 34 -3.34 7.81 22.67
N LEU A 35 -2.05 7.56 22.43
CA LEU A 35 -1.45 7.53 21.10
C LEU A 35 -0.98 6.10 20.80
N TRP A 36 -1.46 5.52 19.71
CA TRP A 36 -0.88 4.32 19.14
C TRP A 36 0.23 4.70 18.17
N VAL A 37 1.45 4.31 18.50
CA VAL A 37 2.63 4.48 17.65
C VAL A 37 2.84 3.19 16.88
N VAL A 38 2.72 3.26 15.56
CA VAL A 38 2.65 2.08 14.69
C VAL A 38 3.79 2.07 13.69
N TYR A 39 4.42 0.91 13.49
CA TYR A 39 5.22 0.60 12.31
C TYR A 39 4.69 -0.67 11.65
N HIS A 40 5.04 -0.91 10.39
CA HIS A 40 4.70 -2.15 9.70
C HIS A 40 5.96 -2.94 9.43
N ASP A 41 5.96 -4.20 9.85
CA ASP A 41 7.08 -5.12 9.62
C ASP A 41 7.14 -5.59 8.15
N TYR A 42 8.17 -6.37 7.82
CA TYR A 42 8.36 -6.86 6.44
C TYR A 42 7.22 -7.78 5.96
N ALA A 43 6.53 -8.45 6.87
CA ALA A 43 5.34 -9.23 6.55
C ALA A 43 4.08 -8.37 6.34
N GLY A 44 4.17 -7.06 6.53
CA GLY A 44 3.04 -6.13 6.40
C GLY A 44 2.11 -6.09 7.61
N LEU A 45 2.51 -6.65 8.75
CA LEU A 45 1.76 -6.55 10.00
C LEU A 45 2.03 -5.22 10.69
N GLY A 46 0.97 -4.57 11.15
CA GLY A 46 1.08 -3.38 12.00
C GLY A 46 1.48 -3.76 13.42
N ARG A 47 2.63 -3.28 13.85
CA ARG A 47 3.16 -3.43 15.22
C ARG A 47 2.98 -2.12 15.95
N ALA A 48 2.42 -2.15 17.16
CA ALA A 48 2.06 -0.94 17.87
C ALA A 48 2.33 -1.02 19.36
N LYS A 49 2.58 0.15 19.94
CA LYS A 49 2.50 0.37 21.40
C LYS A 49 1.58 1.55 21.67
N ALA A 50 0.74 1.42 22.68
CA ALA A 50 -0.12 2.50 23.16
C ALA A 50 0.60 3.32 24.24
N VAL A 51 0.56 4.63 24.09
CA VAL A 51 1.20 5.59 25.00
C VAL A 51 0.12 6.47 25.62
N PRO A 52 0.06 6.60 26.95
CA PRO A 52 -0.90 7.48 27.62
C PRO A 52 -0.54 8.96 27.43
N ARG A 53 -1.54 9.84 27.53
CA ARG A 53 -1.44 11.30 27.35
C ARG A 53 -0.24 11.92 28.10
N GLY A 54 0.05 11.49 29.31
CA GLY A 54 1.14 12.02 30.14
C GLY A 54 2.55 11.81 29.58
N ARG A 55 2.69 10.95 28.53
CA ARG A 55 3.98 10.66 27.88
C ARG A 55 4.08 11.19 26.45
N PHE A 56 3.09 11.92 25.96
CA PHE A 56 3.08 12.39 24.57
C PHE A 56 4.29 13.24 24.22
N GLU A 57 4.75 14.10 25.13
CA GLU A 57 5.88 14.99 24.90
C GLU A 57 7.20 14.20 24.71
N GLU A 58 7.44 13.20 25.54
CA GLU A 58 8.60 12.33 25.43
C GLU A 58 8.56 11.54 24.11
N VAL A 59 7.41 10.89 23.82
CA VAL A 59 7.26 10.03 22.65
C VAL A 59 7.27 10.82 21.34
N ALA A 60 6.77 12.05 21.31
CA ALA A 60 6.86 12.89 20.13
C ALA A 60 8.32 13.21 19.74
N ARG A 61 9.20 13.30 20.73
CA ARG A 61 10.64 13.57 20.51
C ARG A 61 11.47 12.32 20.27
N GLU A 62 11.27 11.32 21.12
CA GLU A 62 12.18 10.17 21.23
C GLU A 62 11.62 8.89 20.60
N GLY A 63 10.32 8.88 20.31
CA GLY A 63 9.64 7.69 19.82
C GLY A 63 9.42 6.62 20.89
N VAL A 64 9.02 5.45 20.42
CA VAL A 64 8.78 4.24 21.23
C VAL A 64 9.79 3.17 20.82
N THR A 65 10.40 2.51 21.81
CA THR A 65 11.41 1.48 21.60
C THR A 65 10.78 0.13 21.25
N PHE A 66 11.37 -0.57 20.28
CA PHE A 66 11.09 -1.95 19.91
C PHE A 66 12.39 -2.72 19.70
N ALA A 67 12.38 -4.03 19.98
CA ALA A 67 13.57 -4.87 19.76
C ALA A 67 13.87 -5.06 18.27
N MET A 68 15.14 -4.96 17.87
CA MET A 68 15.59 -5.25 16.50
C MET A 68 15.20 -6.66 16.05
N ALA A 69 15.18 -7.63 16.95
CA ALA A 69 14.76 -9.01 16.66
C ALA A 69 13.33 -9.12 16.07
N ASN A 70 12.48 -8.11 16.27
CA ASN A 70 11.13 -8.11 15.68
C ASN A 70 11.13 -8.09 14.14
N TRP A 71 12.24 -7.69 13.52
CA TRP A 71 12.36 -7.67 12.05
C TRP A 71 12.56 -9.05 11.45
N ASP A 72 12.99 -10.02 12.24
CA ASP A 72 13.19 -11.41 11.84
C ASP A 72 12.04 -12.33 12.27
N LEU A 73 10.86 -11.75 12.55
CA LEU A 73 9.65 -12.52 12.81
C LEU A 73 8.90 -12.81 11.50
N ALA A 74 8.51 -14.07 11.34
CA ALA A 74 7.58 -14.48 10.31
C ALA A 74 6.16 -13.94 10.60
N ILE A 75 5.25 -14.10 9.65
CA ILE A 75 3.84 -13.69 9.81
C ILE A 75 3.13 -14.40 10.99
N THR A 76 3.68 -15.51 11.46
CA THR A 76 3.22 -16.31 12.60
C THR A 76 3.88 -15.91 13.94
N ASP A 77 4.69 -14.86 13.95
CA ASP A 77 5.52 -14.43 15.09
C ASP A 77 6.64 -15.42 15.50
N GLU A 78 6.89 -16.44 14.70
CA GLU A 78 8.05 -17.30 14.87
C GLU A 78 9.29 -16.61 14.29
N GLN A 79 10.42 -16.74 14.98
CA GLN A 79 11.69 -16.25 14.45
C GLN A 79 12.09 -17.07 13.22
N VAL A 80 12.49 -16.38 12.15
CA VAL A 80 12.92 -17.05 10.91
C VAL A 80 14.18 -17.89 11.15
N PRO A 81 14.39 -18.99 10.41
CA PRO A 81 15.65 -19.71 10.41
C PRO A 81 16.80 -18.78 10.02
N HIS A 82 17.88 -18.77 10.76
CA HIS A 82 19.06 -17.90 10.51
C HIS A 82 18.74 -16.40 10.59
N PRO A 83 18.24 -15.91 11.73
CA PRO A 83 17.89 -14.50 11.88
C PRO A 83 19.12 -13.60 11.75
N ILE A 84 18.94 -12.40 11.19
CA ILE A 84 19.96 -11.35 11.13
C ILE A 84 20.06 -10.66 12.49
N PHE A 85 18.91 -10.48 13.17
CA PHE A 85 18.81 -9.80 14.45
C PHE A 85 18.43 -10.80 15.55
N GLY A 86 19.31 -10.95 16.55
CA GLY A 86 19.08 -11.77 17.73
C GLY A 86 18.65 -10.95 18.94
N ALA A 87 18.54 -11.61 20.09
CA ALA A 87 18.22 -10.97 21.36
C ALA A 87 19.30 -9.95 21.82
N ASP A 88 20.50 -10.04 21.26
CA ASP A 88 21.65 -9.17 21.52
C ASP A 88 21.81 -8.01 20.53
N SER A 89 20.87 -7.88 19.56
CA SER A 89 20.96 -6.87 18.49
C SER A 89 20.46 -5.47 18.90
N GLY A 90 20.02 -5.31 20.15
CA GLY A 90 19.54 -4.03 20.64
C GLY A 90 18.16 -3.64 20.14
N ASP A 91 17.90 -2.34 20.11
CA ASP A 91 16.60 -1.75 19.87
C ASP A 91 16.62 -0.77 18.70
N PHE A 92 15.45 -0.52 18.14
CA PHE A 92 15.16 0.62 17.27
C PHE A 92 14.02 1.47 17.88
N ARG A 93 13.86 2.68 17.39
CA ARG A 93 12.80 3.59 17.83
C ARG A 93 11.83 3.88 16.71
N ALA A 94 10.54 3.85 17.03
CA ALA A 94 9.46 4.29 16.16
C ALA A 94 9.03 5.71 16.58
N VAL A 95 9.41 6.71 15.80
CA VAL A 95 9.11 8.11 16.06
C VAL A 95 7.85 8.50 15.27
N PRO A 96 6.77 8.97 15.92
CA PRO A 96 5.53 9.32 15.22
C PRO A 96 5.77 10.32 14.09
N ASP A 97 5.22 10.03 12.92
CA ASP A 97 5.18 10.97 11.80
C ASP A 97 3.87 11.79 11.89
N PRO A 98 3.95 13.10 12.20
CA PRO A 98 2.76 13.94 12.38
C PRO A 98 1.87 14.00 11.14
N SER A 99 2.41 13.79 9.94
CA SER A 99 1.62 13.79 8.71
C SER A 99 0.62 12.63 8.61
N THR A 100 0.85 11.57 9.40
CA THR A 100 0.01 10.36 9.46
C THR A 100 -0.93 10.31 10.65
N LEU A 101 -0.84 11.31 11.54
CA LEU A 101 -1.61 11.33 12.78
C LEU A 101 -3.11 11.47 12.49
N VAL A 102 -3.91 10.53 12.99
CA VAL A 102 -5.36 10.51 12.87
C VAL A 102 -6.02 10.17 14.20
N ALA A 103 -7.21 10.71 14.46
CA ALA A 103 -8.10 10.21 15.49
C ALA A 103 -8.82 8.97 14.94
N LEU A 104 -8.78 7.84 15.66
CA LEU A 104 -9.39 6.60 15.19
C LEU A 104 -10.93 6.64 15.38
N PRO A 105 -11.73 6.61 14.30
CA PRO A 105 -13.20 6.76 14.41
C PRO A 105 -13.85 5.67 15.28
N HIS A 106 -13.32 4.45 15.21
CA HIS A 106 -13.82 3.30 15.96
C HIS A 106 -13.27 3.18 17.39
N ARG A 107 -12.42 4.12 17.83
CA ARG A 107 -11.80 4.15 19.17
C ARG A 107 -11.76 5.58 19.71
N PRO A 108 -12.86 6.09 20.24
CA PRO A 108 -12.90 7.44 20.82
C PRO A 108 -11.77 7.65 21.85
N GLY A 109 -11.12 8.82 21.80
CA GLY A 109 -9.99 9.15 22.66
C GLY A 109 -8.65 8.54 22.24
N VAL A 110 -8.58 7.78 21.13
CA VAL A 110 -7.34 7.21 20.62
C VAL A 110 -6.92 7.90 19.34
N ALA A 111 -5.71 8.44 19.34
CA ALA A 111 -4.99 8.86 18.14
C ALA A 111 -4.01 7.77 17.69
N GLN A 112 -3.69 7.73 16.42
CA GLN A 112 -2.70 6.83 15.83
C GLN A 112 -1.79 7.59 14.90
N ALA A 113 -0.48 7.25 14.92
CA ALA A 113 0.47 7.70 13.93
C ALA A 113 1.32 6.53 13.42
N PHE A 114 1.62 6.52 12.13
CA PHE A 114 2.71 5.72 11.60
C PHE A 114 4.04 6.37 11.93
N SER A 115 5.13 5.62 11.82
CA SER A 115 6.40 6.02 12.39
C SER A 115 7.52 6.10 11.36
N ARG A 116 8.44 7.02 11.58
CA ARG A 116 9.80 6.96 11.06
C ARG A 116 10.63 6.14 12.01
N LEU A 117 11.51 5.29 11.48
CA LEU A 117 12.32 4.41 12.29
C LEU A 117 13.75 4.93 12.40
N THR A 118 14.28 4.92 13.61
CA THR A 118 15.67 5.30 13.89
C THR A 118 16.34 4.18 14.65
N ASP A 119 17.66 4.11 14.54
CA ASP A 119 18.48 3.26 15.42
C ASP A 119 18.55 3.86 16.84
N ASP A 120 19.31 3.22 17.71
CA ASP A 120 19.52 3.63 19.10
C ASP A 120 20.30 4.95 19.23
N THR A 121 21.01 5.38 18.19
CA THR A 121 21.70 6.67 18.12
C THR A 121 20.80 7.81 17.68
N GLY A 122 19.58 7.50 17.19
CA GLY A 122 18.64 8.46 16.60
C GLY A 122 18.87 8.70 15.11
N ALA A 123 19.80 8.01 14.46
CA ALA A 123 20.00 8.06 13.02
C ALA A 123 18.89 7.28 12.29
N ALA A 124 18.51 7.72 11.07
CA ALA A 124 17.53 7.02 10.27
C ALA A 124 17.96 5.57 10.02
N TRP A 125 17.11 4.61 10.39
CA TRP A 125 17.44 3.20 10.22
C TRP A 125 17.32 2.78 8.74
N VAL A 126 18.39 2.13 8.24
CA VAL A 126 18.47 1.73 6.82
C VAL A 126 17.41 0.73 6.40
N GLY A 127 16.90 -0.07 7.34
CA GLY A 127 15.86 -1.07 7.08
C GLY A 127 14.42 -0.55 7.19
N ASP A 128 14.20 0.75 7.42
CA ASP A 128 12.85 1.33 7.46
C ASP A 128 12.16 1.25 6.08
N PRO A 129 11.07 0.46 5.93
CA PRO A 129 10.36 0.32 4.65
C PRO A 129 9.82 1.66 4.11
N ARG A 130 9.34 2.55 4.98
CA ARG A 130 8.83 3.87 4.58
C ARG A 130 9.97 4.73 3.99
N ALA A 131 11.14 4.72 4.63
CA ALA A 131 12.31 5.45 4.16
C ALA A 131 12.85 4.91 2.83
N ARG A 132 12.77 3.59 2.61
CA ARG A 132 13.15 2.98 1.32
C ARG A 132 12.24 3.43 0.18
N LEU A 133 10.93 3.53 0.43
CA LEU A 133 9.99 4.06 -0.54
C LEU A 133 10.31 5.52 -0.91
N VAL A 134 10.55 6.37 0.08
CA VAL A 134 10.91 7.77 -0.14
C VAL A 134 12.18 7.89 -0.99
N ALA A 135 13.18 7.05 -0.75
CA ALA A 135 14.41 7.05 -1.55
C ALA A 135 14.14 6.79 -3.04
N GLN A 136 13.18 5.92 -3.39
CA GLN A 136 12.80 5.68 -4.78
C GLN A 136 11.98 6.83 -5.38
N VAL A 137 11.14 7.47 -4.59
CA VAL A 137 10.42 8.70 -5.03
C VAL A 137 11.44 9.78 -5.39
N VAL A 138 12.44 10.02 -4.54
CA VAL A 138 13.52 10.99 -4.79
C VAL A 138 14.31 10.63 -6.05
N ARG A 139 14.62 9.33 -6.26
CA ARG A 139 15.33 8.86 -7.46
C ARG A 139 14.53 9.15 -8.73
N LEU A 140 13.23 8.88 -8.74
CA LEU A 140 12.36 9.16 -9.88
C LEU A 140 12.22 10.66 -10.15
N ASP A 141 12.07 11.46 -9.10
CA ASP A 141 12.02 12.92 -9.22
C ASP A 141 13.30 13.47 -9.90
N ALA A 142 14.47 12.94 -9.52
CA ALA A 142 15.75 13.28 -10.17
C ALA A 142 15.82 12.86 -11.64
N LEU A 143 15.04 11.86 -12.06
CA LEU A 143 14.88 11.44 -13.46
C LEU A 143 13.78 12.22 -14.20
N GLY A 144 13.16 13.20 -13.54
CA GLY A 144 12.09 14.02 -14.09
C GLY A 144 10.71 13.36 -14.06
N VAL A 145 10.52 12.30 -13.25
CA VAL A 145 9.28 11.52 -13.17
C VAL A 145 8.65 11.67 -11.79
N ALA A 146 7.44 12.20 -11.73
CA ALA A 146 6.59 12.16 -10.55
C ALA A 146 5.55 11.02 -10.68
N VAL A 147 5.19 10.40 -9.55
CA VAL A 147 4.27 9.26 -9.53
C VAL A 147 3.09 9.55 -8.61
N LYS A 148 1.89 9.22 -9.08
CA LYS A 148 0.70 9.06 -8.26
C LYS A 148 0.32 7.57 -8.21
N VAL A 149 -0.07 7.11 -7.03
CA VAL A 149 -0.40 5.71 -6.77
C VAL A 149 -1.83 5.60 -6.26
N ALA A 150 -2.58 4.66 -6.82
CA ALA A 150 -3.84 4.21 -6.26
C ALA A 150 -3.78 2.70 -6.01
N PHE A 151 -4.38 2.26 -4.91
CA PHE A 151 -4.56 0.85 -4.58
C PHE A 151 -6.01 0.44 -4.81
N GLU A 152 -6.18 -0.72 -5.43
CA GLU A 152 -7.43 -1.43 -5.58
C GLU A 152 -7.26 -2.78 -4.90
N ALA A 153 -7.92 -2.98 -3.76
CA ALA A 153 -7.69 -4.12 -2.88
C ALA A 153 -8.95 -4.96 -2.70
N GLU A 154 -8.82 -6.25 -2.93
CA GLU A 154 -9.85 -7.24 -2.66
C GLU A 154 -9.69 -7.84 -1.26
N PHE A 155 -10.80 -8.20 -0.64
CA PHE A 155 -10.84 -8.88 0.66
C PHE A 155 -12.11 -9.71 0.80
N VAL A 156 -12.04 -10.74 1.65
CA VAL A 156 -13.19 -11.61 1.95
C VAL A 156 -13.69 -11.33 3.36
N VAL A 157 -15.00 -11.23 3.53
CA VAL A 157 -15.67 -11.10 4.84
C VAL A 157 -16.33 -12.43 5.19
N VAL A 158 -15.89 -13.01 6.31
CA VAL A 158 -16.42 -14.27 6.86
C VAL A 158 -17.23 -13.96 8.10
N GLN A 159 -18.45 -14.51 8.18
CA GLN A 159 -19.28 -14.36 9.38
C GLN A 159 -18.69 -15.21 10.52
N GLY A 160 -18.39 -14.56 11.64
CA GLY A 160 -17.67 -15.21 12.73
C GLY A 160 -16.25 -15.62 12.35
N THR A 161 -15.83 -16.79 12.81
CA THR A 161 -14.50 -17.39 12.52
C THR A 161 -14.59 -18.69 11.71
N ASP A 162 -15.80 -19.08 11.29
CA ASP A 162 -16.04 -20.30 10.56
C ASP A 162 -15.85 -20.09 9.04
N PRO A 163 -14.88 -20.74 8.42
CA PRO A 163 -14.68 -20.67 6.98
C PRO A 163 -15.90 -21.14 6.15
N GLU A 164 -16.67 -22.06 6.64
CA GLU A 164 -17.86 -22.57 5.93
C GLU A 164 -19.01 -21.54 5.89
N ALA A 165 -19.01 -20.57 6.77
CA ALA A 165 -19.98 -19.47 6.77
C ALA A 165 -19.90 -18.54 5.54
N LEU A 166 -18.86 -18.63 4.72
CA LEU A 166 -18.76 -17.93 3.44
C LEU A 166 -19.91 -18.22 2.49
N HIS A 167 -20.42 -19.44 2.52
CA HIS A 167 -21.49 -19.88 1.60
C HIS A 167 -22.85 -19.24 1.89
N SER A 168 -22.98 -18.47 2.97
CA SER A 168 -24.19 -17.70 3.25
C SER A 168 -24.36 -16.45 2.38
N ASP A 169 -23.28 -16.00 1.70
CA ASP A 169 -23.35 -14.87 0.78
C ASP A 169 -23.64 -15.38 -0.65
N LEU A 170 -24.89 -15.25 -1.07
CA LEU A 170 -25.36 -15.58 -2.41
C LEU A 170 -25.12 -14.47 -3.44
N GLY A 171 -24.48 -13.37 -3.02
CA GLY A 171 -24.20 -12.24 -3.90
C GLY A 171 -23.26 -12.62 -5.05
N ARG A 172 -23.66 -12.27 -6.27
CA ARG A 172 -22.83 -12.41 -7.47
C ARG A 172 -22.02 -11.14 -7.68
N MET A 173 -20.99 -11.23 -8.53
CA MET A 173 -20.16 -10.09 -8.92
C MET A 173 -21.01 -8.88 -9.31
N PHE A 174 -20.78 -7.76 -8.63
CA PHE A 174 -21.48 -6.47 -8.80
C PHE A 174 -23.00 -6.53 -8.60
N ALA A 175 -23.54 -7.61 -8.02
CA ALA A 175 -24.96 -7.70 -7.73
C ALA A 175 -25.37 -6.72 -6.62
N VAL A 176 -26.48 -6.02 -6.84
CA VAL A 176 -27.03 -5.05 -5.88
C VAL A 176 -27.34 -5.74 -4.53
N GLU A 177 -27.88 -6.95 -4.57
CA GLU A 177 -28.24 -7.73 -3.38
C GLU A 177 -27.03 -8.07 -2.53
N GLY A 178 -25.87 -8.36 -3.16
CA GLY A 178 -24.62 -8.62 -2.45
C GLY A 178 -24.05 -7.37 -1.78
N LEU A 179 -24.17 -6.22 -2.44
CA LEU A 179 -23.77 -4.94 -1.87
C LEU A 179 -24.72 -4.50 -0.75
N ASP A 180 -26.05 -4.59 -0.98
CA ASP A 180 -27.09 -4.22 -0.02
C ASP A 180 -27.01 -5.07 1.26
N GLY A 181 -26.78 -6.38 1.13
CA GLY A 181 -26.69 -7.31 2.25
C GLY A 181 -25.55 -7.03 3.23
N ARG A 182 -24.55 -6.23 2.85
CA ARG A 182 -23.44 -5.80 3.71
C ARG A 182 -23.28 -4.27 3.76
N TRP A 183 -24.34 -3.55 3.40
CA TRP A 183 -24.24 -2.10 3.27
C TRP A 183 -23.95 -1.40 4.60
N SER A 184 -24.41 -1.90 5.74
CA SER A 184 -24.07 -1.29 7.04
C SER A 184 -22.57 -1.30 7.29
N MET A 185 -21.89 -2.41 6.97
CA MET A 185 -20.43 -2.50 7.00
C MET A 185 -19.78 -1.58 5.96
N GLY A 186 -20.28 -1.60 4.72
CA GLY A 186 -19.79 -0.76 3.63
C GLY A 186 -19.88 0.74 3.95
N ALA A 187 -21.02 1.20 4.44
CA ALA A 187 -21.24 2.58 4.87
C ALA A 187 -20.27 2.98 5.97
N ARG A 188 -20.13 2.12 6.99
CA ARG A 188 -19.17 2.37 8.08
C ARG A 188 -17.73 2.46 7.57
N ILE A 189 -17.32 1.60 6.64
CA ILE A 189 -15.98 1.67 6.02
C ILE A 189 -15.78 3.03 5.34
N LEU A 190 -16.76 3.47 4.55
CA LEU A 190 -16.69 4.74 3.83
C LEU A 190 -16.64 5.93 4.80
N ASP A 191 -17.47 5.94 5.82
CA ASP A 191 -17.51 7.00 6.84
C ASP A 191 -16.20 7.07 7.66
N ASP A 192 -15.71 5.91 8.11
CA ASP A 192 -14.46 5.82 8.88
C ASP A 192 -13.26 6.27 8.05
N LEU A 193 -13.21 5.93 6.76
CA LEU A 193 -12.13 6.35 5.84
C LEU A 193 -12.18 7.86 5.56
N ASP A 194 -13.37 8.41 5.32
CA ASP A 194 -13.55 9.86 5.14
C ASP A 194 -13.11 10.62 6.40
N ALA A 195 -13.49 10.15 7.58
CA ALA A 195 -13.12 10.75 8.87
C ALA A 195 -11.60 10.84 9.10
N VAL A 196 -10.81 9.94 8.52
CA VAL A 196 -9.34 9.94 8.61
C VAL A 196 -8.66 10.51 7.35
N GLY A 197 -9.43 11.07 6.42
CA GLY A 197 -8.92 11.73 5.21
C GLY A 197 -8.42 10.78 4.13
N VAL A 198 -8.90 9.53 4.12
CA VAL A 198 -8.63 8.55 3.06
C VAL A 198 -9.73 8.62 2.01
N ALA A 199 -9.39 9.15 0.84
CA ALA A 199 -10.35 9.30 -0.24
C ALA A 199 -10.57 7.97 -0.98
N VAL A 200 -11.83 7.54 -1.06
CA VAL A 200 -12.27 6.31 -1.73
C VAL A 200 -12.82 6.65 -3.12
N HIS A 201 -12.43 5.87 -4.12
CA HIS A 201 -13.00 5.94 -5.46
C HIS A 201 -14.29 5.14 -5.53
N GLN A 202 -14.26 3.88 -5.08
CA GLN A 202 -15.44 2.99 -5.06
C GLN A 202 -15.27 1.86 -4.04
N PHE A 203 -16.42 1.29 -3.65
CA PHE A 203 -16.57 0.07 -2.89
C PHE A 203 -17.54 -0.84 -3.63
N ALA A 204 -17.13 -2.09 -3.88
CA ALA A 204 -17.88 -3.00 -4.73
C ALA A 204 -17.98 -4.41 -4.12
N LYS A 205 -19.07 -5.13 -4.45
CA LYS A 205 -19.18 -6.56 -4.26
C LYS A 205 -18.40 -7.26 -5.39
N GLU A 206 -17.46 -8.12 -5.02
CA GLU A 206 -16.62 -8.86 -5.95
C GLU A 206 -17.15 -10.26 -6.29
N TYR A 207 -16.38 -11.01 -7.11
CA TYR A 207 -16.78 -12.28 -7.71
C TYR A 207 -17.03 -13.39 -6.67
N GLY A 208 -16.16 -13.53 -5.67
CA GLY A 208 -16.23 -14.58 -4.67
C GLY A 208 -17.32 -14.37 -3.63
N PRO A 209 -17.81 -15.44 -2.98
CA PRO A 209 -18.68 -15.34 -1.81
C PRO A 209 -18.01 -14.50 -0.72
N GLY A 210 -18.75 -13.54 -0.14
CA GLY A 210 -18.23 -12.61 0.87
C GLY A 210 -17.11 -11.69 0.41
N GLN A 211 -16.78 -11.68 -0.89
CA GLN A 211 -15.67 -10.89 -1.42
C GLN A 211 -16.12 -9.48 -1.80
N PHE A 212 -15.32 -8.50 -1.39
CA PHE A 212 -15.49 -7.09 -1.69
C PHE A 212 -14.18 -6.50 -2.19
N GLU A 213 -14.28 -5.37 -2.85
CA GLU A 213 -13.16 -4.56 -3.32
C GLU A 213 -13.32 -3.13 -2.87
N ILE A 214 -12.21 -2.51 -2.52
CA ILE A 214 -12.11 -1.08 -2.31
C ILE A 214 -11.02 -0.48 -3.18
N SER A 215 -11.37 0.55 -3.94
CA SER A 215 -10.43 1.34 -4.73
C SER A 215 -10.24 2.70 -4.07
N LEU A 216 -8.98 3.06 -3.79
CA LEU A 216 -8.64 4.36 -3.23
C LEU A 216 -8.31 5.35 -4.34
N LEU A 217 -8.53 6.65 -4.10
CA LEU A 217 -8.11 7.69 -5.04
C LEU A 217 -6.57 7.84 -5.05
N PRO A 218 -5.99 8.27 -6.19
CA PRO A 218 -4.56 8.44 -6.32
C PRO A 218 -3.97 9.44 -5.32
N ALA A 219 -2.83 9.10 -4.74
CA ALA A 219 -2.06 9.96 -3.84
C ALA A 219 -0.56 9.82 -4.14
N ASP A 220 0.27 10.65 -3.49
CA ASP A 220 1.72 10.47 -3.52
C ASP A 220 2.08 9.09 -2.96
N PRO A 221 3.14 8.42 -3.44
CA PRO A 221 3.40 7.01 -3.14
C PRO A 221 3.43 6.67 -1.64
N LEU A 222 4.10 7.47 -0.81
CA LEU A 222 4.15 7.24 0.63
C LEU A 222 2.77 7.37 1.26
N ARG A 223 2.03 8.43 0.89
CA ARG A 223 0.67 8.66 1.39
C ARG A 223 -0.30 7.57 0.93
N ALA A 224 -0.17 7.11 -0.30
CA ALA A 224 -0.99 6.01 -0.81
C ALA A 224 -0.77 4.71 -0.01
N ALA A 225 0.47 4.38 0.33
CA ALA A 225 0.81 3.22 1.17
C ALA A 225 0.26 3.39 2.60
N ASP A 226 0.43 4.57 3.21
CA ASP A 226 -0.12 4.89 4.53
C ASP A 226 -1.66 4.77 4.52
N HIS A 227 -2.33 5.32 3.52
CA HIS A 227 -3.78 5.25 3.36
C HIS A 227 -4.28 3.81 3.18
N PHE A 228 -3.58 3.00 2.38
CA PHE A 228 -3.96 1.60 2.20
C PHE A 228 -3.85 0.79 3.51
N LEU A 229 -2.78 0.98 4.29
CA LEU A 229 -2.62 0.31 5.58
C LEU A 229 -3.69 0.73 6.59
N LEU A 230 -4.04 2.01 6.60
CA LEU A 230 -5.13 2.53 7.44
C LEU A 230 -6.49 1.98 6.98
N ALA A 231 -6.74 1.93 5.66
CA ALA A 231 -7.95 1.33 5.10
C ALA A 231 -8.07 -0.15 5.49
N ARG A 232 -6.99 -0.94 5.36
CA ARG A 232 -6.96 -2.34 5.78
C ARG A 232 -7.29 -2.52 7.27
N GLN A 233 -6.81 -1.62 8.13
CA GLN A 233 -7.12 -1.62 9.57
C GLN A 233 -8.60 -1.29 9.83
N LEU A 234 -9.13 -0.24 9.21
CA LEU A 234 -10.52 0.22 9.42
C LEU A 234 -11.54 -0.76 8.84
N ILE A 235 -11.26 -1.38 7.69
CA ILE A 235 -12.09 -2.46 7.13
C ILE A 235 -12.20 -3.64 8.11
N ARG A 236 -11.08 -4.07 8.70
CA ARG A 236 -11.10 -5.11 9.73
C ARG A 236 -11.86 -4.69 10.98
N ALA A 237 -11.79 -3.43 11.36
CA ALA A 237 -12.54 -2.89 12.49
C ALA A 237 -14.05 -2.86 12.21
N ALA A 238 -14.47 -2.45 11.02
CA ALA A 238 -15.86 -2.45 10.59
C ALA A 238 -16.45 -3.86 10.56
N ALA A 239 -15.74 -4.83 9.99
CA ALA A 239 -16.15 -6.24 9.98
C ALA A 239 -16.33 -6.79 11.41
N ARG A 240 -15.37 -6.55 12.30
CA ARG A 240 -15.46 -6.99 13.70
C ARG A 240 -16.65 -6.37 14.44
N ALA A 241 -17.04 -5.16 14.11
CA ALA A 241 -18.22 -4.52 14.71
C ALA A 241 -19.53 -5.24 14.38
N GLU A 242 -19.56 -6.00 13.28
CA GLU A 242 -20.68 -6.87 12.87
C GLU A 242 -20.46 -8.35 13.24
N GLY A 243 -19.49 -8.67 14.08
CA GLY A 243 -19.15 -10.06 14.44
C GLY A 243 -18.54 -10.87 13.29
N ALA A 244 -17.98 -10.19 12.28
CA ALA A 244 -17.35 -10.80 11.11
C ALA A 244 -15.83 -10.60 11.11
N THR A 245 -15.15 -11.31 10.23
CA THR A 245 -13.69 -11.20 9.99
C THR A 245 -13.43 -10.79 8.54
N ALA A 246 -12.71 -9.69 8.32
CA ALA A 246 -12.21 -9.33 7.01
C ALA A 246 -10.79 -9.89 6.81
N SER A 247 -10.61 -10.71 5.77
CA SER A 247 -9.35 -11.34 5.40
C SER A 247 -8.79 -10.75 4.11
N PHE A 248 -7.55 -10.30 4.15
CA PHE A 248 -6.77 -9.87 2.99
C PHE A 248 -5.80 -10.97 2.50
N MET A 249 -5.97 -12.19 2.99
CA MET A 249 -5.17 -13.34 2.55
C MET A 249 -5.36 -13.58 1.05
N PRO A 250 -4.29 -13.83 0.28
CA PRO A 250 -4.37 -13.95 -1.19
C PRO A 250 -5.31 -15.04 -1.67
N LYS A 251 -5.29 -16.20 -1.03
CA LYS A 251 -6.16 -17.35 -1.34
C LYS A 251 -6.66 -17.98 -0.05
N PRO A 252 -7.67 -17.37 0.62
CA PRO A 252 -8.15 -17.87 1.91
C PRO A 252 -8.83 -19.22 1.82
N PHE A 253 -9.46 -19.54 0.66
CA PHE A 253 -10.17 -20.79 0.42
C PHE A 253 -9.81 -21.34 -0.95
N ALA A 254 -9.67 -22.67 -1.05
CA ALA A 254 -9.21 -23.33 -2.27
C ALA A 254 -10.18 -23.15 -3.45
N ASP A 255 -11.47 -23.21 -3.17
CA ASP A 255 -12.52 -23.32 -4.20
C ASP A 255 -13.20 -21.97 -4.54
N VAL A 256 -12.71 -20.87 -3.98
CA VAL A 256 -13.25 -19.52 -4.27
C VAL A 256 -12.17 -18.61 -4.85
N ALA A 257 -12.57 -17.48 -5.41
CA ALA A 257 -11.65 -16.49 -5.94
C ALA A 257 -10.62 -16.02 -4.88
N GLY A 258 -9.40 -15.79 -5.30
CA GLY A 258 -8.37 -15.17 -4.47
C GLY A 258 -8.55 -13.66 -4.38
N ASN A 259 -7.87 -13.03 -3.40
CA ASN A 259 -7.84 -11.59 -3.21
C ASN A 259 -6.60 -10.99 -3.85
N GLY A 260 -6.79 -10.15 -4.86
CA GLY A 260 -5.74 -9.38 -5.51
C GLY A 260 -5.51 -8.02 -4.86
N LEU A 261 -4.38 -7.44 -5.22
CA LEU A 261 -4.11 -6.02 -5.06
C LEU A 261 -3.60 -5.49 -6.39
N HIS A 262 -4.32 -4.57 -6.97
CA HIS A 262 -3.86 -3.87 -8.16
C HIS A 262 -3.27 -2.52 -7.76
N VAL A 263 -2.08 -2.23 -8.29
CA VAL A 263 -1.40 -0.96 -8.06
C VAL A 263 -1.43 -0.15 -9.33
N HIS A 264 -2.11 0.98 -9.29
CA HIS A 264 -2.22 1.91 -10.41
C HIS A 264 -1.15 2.99 -10.26
N LEU A 265 -0.31 3.15 -11.29
CA LEU A 265 0.77 4.13 -11.34
C LEU A 265 0.47 5.15 -12.44
N GLY A 266 0.11 6.36 -12.07
CA GLY A 266 0.10 7.52 -12.95
C GLY A 266 1.47 8.17 -12.94
N LEU A 267 2.05 8.39 -14.11
CA LEU A 267 3.37 9.03 -14.25
C LEU A 267 3.18 10.40 -14.90
N THR A 268 3.76 11.42 -14.29
CA THR A 268 3.76 12.79 -14.82
C THR A 268 5.16 13.37 -14.78
N ARG A 269 5.37 14.46 -15.49
CA ARG A 269 6.64 15.16 -15.40
C ARG A 269 6.79 15.81 -14.01
N ALA A 270 7.96 15.67 -13.40
CA ALA A 270 8.18 16.13 -12.02
C ALA A 270 8.07 17.66 -11.85
N ASP A 271 8.44 18.44 -12.88
CA ASP A 271 8.37 19.90 -12.89
C ASP A 271 7.03 20.45 -13.42
N ASP A 272 6.20 19.60 -14.06
CA ASP A 272 4.87 19.97 -14.55
C ASP A 272 3.90 18.78 -14.46
N PRO A 273 3.05 18.73 -13.43
CA PRO A 273 2.12 17.60 -13.22
C PRO A 273 1.01 17.50 -14.27
N ASN A 274 0.86 18.48 -15.16
CA ASN A 274 -0.09 18.43 -16.27
C ASN A 274 0.46 17.69 -17.49
N VAL A 275 1.75 17.36 -17.51
CA VAL A 275 2.38 16.57 -18.58
C VAL A 275 2.34 15.10 -18.21
N ASP A 276 1.45 14.36 -18.87
CA ASP A 276 1.32 12.91 -18.73
C ASP A 276 2.51 12.21 -19.39
N LEU A 277 3.09 11.21 -18.70
CA LEU A 277 4.20 10.40 -19.19
C LEU A 277 3.77 8.97 -19.55
N VAL A 278 2.48 8.63 -19.46
CA VAL A 278 1.91 7.34 -19.89
C VAL A 278 1.10 7.51 -21.18
N ALA A 279 0.24 8.50 -21.24
CA ALA A 279 -0.55 8.80 -22.44
C ALA A 279 0.22 9.72 -23.38
N ASP A 280 0.19 9.41 -24.67
CA ASP A 280 0.66 10.36 -25.68
C ASP A 280 -0.29 11.58 -25.75
N ARG A 281 0.30 12.76 -25.92
CA ARG A 281 -0.43 14.02 -25.90
C ARG A 281 -1.31 14.21 -27.15
N ASP A 282 -0.77 13.79 -28.28
CA ASP A 282 -1.35 14.07 -29.61
C ASP A 282 -2.16 12.88 -30.14
N ASP A 283 -1.86 11.66 -29.67
CA ASP A 283 -2.57 10.43 -30.03
C ASP A 283 -3.08 9.69 -28.77
N ALA A 284 -4.38 9.83 -28.50
CA ALA A 284 -5.04 9.15 -27.37
C ALA A 284 -4.97 7.61 -27.43
N SER A 285 -4.58 7.01 -28.55
CA SER A 285 -4.36 5.57 -28.71
C SER A 285 -2.91 5.14 -28.46
N ALA A 286 -1.95 6.07 -28.47
CA ALA A 286 -0.54 5.81 -28.29
C ALA A 286 -0.10 5.95 -26.83
N LEU A 287 1.09 5.39 -26.53
CA LEU A 287 1.81 5.59 -25.28
C LEU A 287 2.83 6.73 -25.44
N ALA A 288 3.00 7.52 -24.39
CA ALA A 288 4.08 8.50 -24.32
C ALA A 288 5.46 7.79 -24.33
N GLU A 289 6.49 8.53 -24.73
CA GLU A 289 7.85 8.00 -24.86
C GLU A 289 8.39 7.33 -23.57
N THR A 290 8.06 7.88 -22.40
CA THR A 290 8.50 7.36 -21.10
C THR A 290 7.79 6.06 -20.69
N ALA A 291 6.57 5.82 -21.17
CA ALA A 291 5.77 4.66 -20.78
C ALA A 291 6.42 3.33 -21.18
N GLY A 292 6.99 3.23 -22.38
CA GLY A 292 7.69 2.02 -22.85
C GLY A 292 8.83 1.59 -21.91
N PRO A 293 9.82 2.44 -21.66
CA PRO A 293 10.87 2.17 -20.69
C PRO A 293 10.38 1.83 -19.27
N ALA A 294 9.34 2.51 -18.78
CA ALA A 294 8.75 2.21 -17.48
C ALA A 294 8.15 0.79 -17.43
N ILE A 295 7.38 0.40 -18.45
CA ILE A 295 6.84 -0.96 -18.59
C ILE A 295 7.98 -1.99 -18.69
N ALA A 296 8.99 -1.71 -19.52
CA ALA A 296 10.14 -2.59 -19.69
C ALA A 296 10.89 -2.84 -18.37
N GLY A 297 11.07 -1.81 -17.57
CA GLY A 297 11.66 -1.91 -16.23
C GLY A 297 10.84 -2.80 -15.30
N LEU A 298 9.53 -2.60 -15.25
CA LEU A 298 8.60 -3.43 -14.46
C LEU A 298 8.67 -4.90 -14.89
N LEU A 299 8.70 -5.20 -16.19
CA LEU A 299 8.82 -6.56 -16.70
C LEU A 299 10.18 -7.19 -16.40
N ALA A 300 11.27 -6.45 -16.59
CA ALA A 300 12.63 -6.93 -16.35
C ALA A 300 12.85 -7.36 -14.89
N HIS A 301 12.19 -6.69 -13.96
CA HIS A 301 12.31 -6.95 -12.52
C HIS A 301 11.14 -7.78 -11.93
N ALA A 302 10.20 -8.24 -12.75
CA ALA A 302 8.97 -8.89 -12.28
C ALA A 302 9.23 -10.11 -11.38
N ALA A 303 10.19 -10.95 -11.72
CA ALA A 303 10.56 -12.12 -10.92
C ALA A 303 11.09 -11.73 -9.53
N GLY A 304 11.96 -10.73 -9.43
CA GLY A 304 12.46 -10.22 -8.16
C GLY A 304 11.37 -9.52 -7.35
N GLN A 305 10.48 -8.83 -8.04
CA GLN A 305 9.35 -8.13 -7.42
C GLN A 305 8.32 -9.06 -6.78
N SER A 306 8.20 -10.30 -7.26
CA SER A 306 7.27 -11.28 -6.68
C SER A 306 7.54 -11.53 -5.20
N ALA A 307 8.78 -11.42 -4.74
CA ALA A 307 9.14 -11.52 -3.32
C ALA A 307 8.53 -10.40 -2.44
N LEU A 308 8.25 -9.23 -3.03
CA LEU A 308 7.68 -8.08 -2.35
C LEU A 308 6.16 -7.96 -2.55
N ALA A 309 5.69 -8.34 -3.75
CA ALA A 309 4.29 -8.26 -4.16
C ALA A 309 3.44 -9.46 -3.68
N SER A 310 4.04 -10.64 -3.68
CA SER A 310 3.43 -11.95 -3.40
C SER A 310 4.33 -12.76 -2.45
N PRO A 311 4.49 -12.30 -1.18
CA PRO A 311 5.59 -12.75 -0.31
C PRO A 311 5.36 -14.10 0.37
N THR A 312 4.19 -14.72 0.21
CA THR A 312 3.85 -15.96 0.89
C THR A 312 3.60 -17.12 -0.09
N ALA A 313 3.75 -18.35 0.38
CA ALA A 313 3.36 -19.53 -0.42
C ALA A 313 1.87 -19.50 -0.82
N ASN A 314 1.02 -18.90 0.00
CA ASN A 314 -0.39 -18.71 -0.28
C ASN A 314 -0.63 -17.75 -1.46
N SER A 315 0.23 -16.73 -1.64
CA SER A 315 0.14 -15.78 -2.74
C SER A 315 0.11 -16.46 -4.11
N TYR A 316 0.92 -17.49 -4.31
CA TYR A 316 1.04 -18.20 -5.59
C TYR A 316 -0.15 -19.11 -5.90
N LYS A 317 -0.97 -19.44 -4.91
CA LYS A 317 -2.22 -20.20 -5.14
C LYS A 317 -3.28 -19.35 -5.87
N ARG A 318 -3.12 -18.02 -5.90
CA ARG A 318 -3.97 -17.09 -6.65
C ARG A 318 -3.53 -16.92 -8.11
N LEU A 319 -2.21 -16.99 -8.37
CA LEU A 319 -1.59 -16.66 -9.67
C LEU A 319 -1.64 -17.85 -10.62
N LEU A 320 -2.82 -18.21 -11.06
CA LEU A 320 -3.06 -19.38 -11.93
C LEU A 320 -3.69 -18.95 -13.27
N PRO A 321 -3.36 -19.63 -14.38
CA PRO A 321 -4.01 -19.40 -15.67
C PRO A 321 -5.54 -19.51 -15.55
N GLY A 322 -6.26 -18.58 -16.20
CA GLY A 322 -7.73 -18.55 -16.18
C GLY A 322 -8.37 -18.02 -14.89
N SER A 323 -7.58 -17.54 -13.92
CA SER A 323 -8.08 -16.98 -12.65
C SER A 323 -8.25 -15.47 -12.67
N TRP A 324 -8.08 -14.81 -13.80
CA TRP A 324 -8.03 -13.34 -13.97
C TRP A 324 -6.89 -12.68 -13.18
N ALA A 325 -5.97 -13.48 -12.64
CA ALA A 325 -4.71 -13.05 -12.06
C ALA A 325 -3.57 -13.36 -13.05
N PRO A 326 -2.51 -12.55 -13.10
CA PRO A 326 -1.44 -12.76 -14.05
C PRO A 326 -0.66 -14.04 -13.74
N ALA A 327 -0.62 -14.97 -14.70
CA ALA A 327 0.18 -16.19 -14.60
C ALA A 327 1.54 -16.04 -15.31
N HIS A 328 1.68 -15.04 -16.15
CA HIS A 328 2.88 -14.79 -16.95
C HIS A 328 3.37 -13.36 -16.84
N VAL A 329 4.67 -13.14 -17.05
CA VAL A 329 5.28 -11.82 -17.13
C VAL A 329 4.97 -11.23 -18.50
N SER A 330 3.95 -10.39 -18.54
CA SER A 330 3.42 -9.79 -19.79
C SER A 330 2.85 -8.41 -19.53
N TRP A 331 2.65 -7.65 -20.61
CA TRP A 331 1.89 -6.41 -20.58
C TRP A 331 0.94 -6.33 -21.77
N ALA A 332 -0.13 -5.60 -21.60
CA ALA A 332 -1.09 -5.38 -22.68
C ALA A 332 -1.95 -4.14 -22.44
N ILE A 333 -2.53 -3.60 -23.52
CA ILE A 333 -3.55 -2.56 -23.46
C ILE A 333 -4.91 -3.22 -23.19
N GLY A 334 -5.52 -2.89 -22.06
CA GLY A 334 -6.88 -3.33 -21.69
C GLY A 334 -7.02 -4.78 -21.22
N ASN A 335 -6.04 -5.66 -21.41
CA ASN A 335 -6.12 -7.07 -21.05
C ASN A 335 -5.95 -7.29 -19.54
N ARG A 336 -6.95 -7.87 -18.87
CA ARG A 336 -6.97 -8.12 -17.42
C ARG A 336 -6.17 -9.35 -16.97
N ALA A 337 -5.70 -10.19 -17.90
CA ALA A 337 -4.82 -11.33 -17.59
C ALA A 337 -3.33 -10.94 -17.59
N ALA A 338 -2.96 -9.79 -18.15
CA ALA A 338 -1.58 -9.32 -18.17
C ALA A 338 -1.09 -8.87 -16.78
N LEU A 339 0.20 -9.09 -16.49
CA LEU A 339 0.83 -8.59 -15.27
C LEU A 339 0.79 -7.06 -15.19
N ILE A 340 1.06 -6.40 -16.33
CA ILE A 340 0.95 -4.95 -16.46
C ILE A 340 -0.13 -4.66 -17.49
N ARG A 341 -1.24 -4.15 -17.03
CA ARG A 341 -2.34 -3.67 -17.88
C ARG A 341 -2.21 -2.17 -18.05
N VAL A 342 -2.44 -1.67 -19.24
CA VAL A 342 -2.58 -0.24 -19.50
C VAL A 342 -4.05 0.05 -19.80
N PRO A 343 -4.86 0.46 -18.80
CA PRO A 343 -6.24 0.82 -18.99
C PRO A 343 -6.40 2.25 -19.51
N GLY A 344 -7.60 2.58 -19.97
CA GLY A 344 -7.96 3.93 -20.38
C GLY A 344 -7.49 4.34 -21.76
N ARG A 345 -7.76 5.58 -22.09
CA ARG A 345 -7.33 6.29 -23.31
C ARG A 345 -7.05 7.74 -22.97
N GLY A 346 -6.10 8.36 -23.68
CA GLY A 346 -5.73 9.75 -23.42
C GLY A 346 -5.33 9.96 -21.96
N ALA A 347 -5.71 11.04 -21.35
CA ALA A 347 -5.36 11.43 -19.99
C ALA A 347 -5.81 10.44 -18.88
N GLY A 348 -6.60 9.43 -19.20
CA GLY A 348 -6.97 8.36 -18.26
C GLY A 348 -6.00 7.19 -18.23
N ARG A 349 -4.98 7.16 -19.09
CA ARG A 349 -3.97 6.08 -19.12
C ARG A 349 -3.06 6.10 -17.92
N HIS A 350 -2.79 4.91 -17.45
CA HIS A 350 -1.83 4.67 -16.36
C HIS A 350 -1.34 3.22 -16.44
N LEU A 351 -0.39 2.85 -15.61
CA LEU A 351 0.12 1.47 -15.52
C LEU A 351 -0.57 0.78 -14.35
N GLU A 352 -1.27 -0.31 -14.60
CA GLU A 352 -1.89 -1.14 -13.56
C GLU A 352 -1.07 -2.42 -13.39
N VAL A 353 -0.42 -2.58 -12.24
CA VAL A 353 0.36 -3.78 -11.88
C VAL A 353 -0.52 -4.72 -11.07
N ARG A 354 -0.76 -5.94 -11.57
CA ARG A 354 -1.81 -6.86 -11.10
C ARG A 354 -1.30 -8.06 -10.31
N GLY A 355 0.01 -8.23 -10.16
CA GLY A 355 0.63 -9.41 -9.55
C GLY A 355 0.62 -9.45 -8.03
N GLY A 356 0.30 -8.35 -7.36
CA GLY A 356 0.34 -8.23 -5.91
C GLY A 356 -0.87 -8.79 -5.19
N ASP A 357 -0.73 -9.03 -3.89
CA ASP A 357 -1.84 -9.34 -2.99
C ASP A 357 -1.94 -8.34 -1.83
N ALA A 358 -3.15 -8.23 -1.27
CA ALA A 358 -3.46 -7.22 -0.26
C ALA A 358 -2.89 -7.51 1.13
N GLY A 359 -2.25 -8.67 1.33
CA GLY A 359 -1.57 -9.04 2.57
C GLY A 359 -0.14 -8.50 2.70
N MET A 360 0.49 -8.09 1.58
CA MET A 360 1.89 -7.66 1.52
C MET A 360 2.16 -6.33 2.29
N ASN A 361 3.44 -5.98 2.42
CA ASN A 361 3.87 -4.67 2.88
C ASN A 361 3.87 -3.67 1.71
N PRO A 362 2.98 -2.66 1.68
CA PRO A 362 2.84 -1.76 0.54
C PRO A 362 4.05 -0.84 0.34
N TYR A 363 4.79 -0.51 1.40
CA TYR A 363 6.01 0.28 1.26
C TYR A 363 7.08 -0.48 0.48
N LEU A 364 7.28 -1.77 0.79
CA LEU A 364 8.24 -2.63 0.09
C LEU A 364 7.79 -2.89 -1.35
N HIS A 365 6.51 -3.19 -1.56
CA HIS A 365 5.97 -3.41 -2.90
C HIS A 365 6.18 -2.17 -3.78
N LEU A 366 5.77 -0.99 -3.31
CA LEU A 366 5.99 0.25 -4.05
C LEU A 366 7.47 0.57 -4.24
N THR A 367 8.32 0.33 -3.25
CA THR A 367 9.77 0.50 -3.39
C THR A 367 10.30 -0.30 -4.57
N GLY A 368 9.90 -1.57 -4.68
CA GLY A 368 10.28 -2.43 -5.80
C GLY A 368 9.75 -1.93 -7.14
N LEU A 369 8.46 -1.56 -7.20
CA LEU A 369 7.84 -1.04 -8.43
C LEU A 369 8.50 0.26 -8.90
N LEU A 370 8.70 1.21 -7.99
CA LEU A 370 9.31 2.49 -8.35
C LEU A 370 10.80 2.35 -8.73
N ALA A 371 11.53 1.45 -8.06
CA ALA A 371 12.90 1.12 -8.44
C ALA A 371 12.97 0.52 -9.86
N ALA A 372 12.02 -0.35 -10.20
CA ALA A 372 11.94 -0.96 -11.53
C ALA A 372 11.59 0.07 -12.62
N VAL A 373 10.64 0.96 -12.35
CA VAL A 373 10.32 2.07 -13.24
C VAL A 373 11.55 2.97 -13.44
N ALA A 374 12.23 3.33 -12.35
CA ALA A 374 13.43 4.16 -12.43
C ALA A 374 14.55 3.50 -13.25
N ASP A 375 14.79 2.20 -13.05
CA ASP A 375 15.79 1.45 -13.81
C ASP A 375 15.46 1.40 -15.30
N GLY A 376 14.20 1.18 -15.66
CA GLY A 376 13.73 1.18 -17.03
C GLY A 376 13.92 2.53 -17.72
N VAL A 377 13.53 3.61 -17.04
CA VAL A 377 13.65 4.98 -17.55
C VAL A 377 15.11 5.39 -17.67
N GLU A 378 15.92 5.17 -16.65
CA GLU A 378 17.35 5.54 -16.61
C GLU A 378 18.16 4.82 -17.69
N LYS A 379 17.87 3.54 -17.93
CA LYS A 379 18.55 2.71 -18.92
C LYS A 379 17.92 2.74 -20.31
N HIS A 380 16.84 3.46 -20.50
CA HIS A 380 16.06 3.49 -21.75
C HIS A 380 15.73 2.08 -22.27
N LEU A 381 15.25 1.22 -21.39
CA LEU A 381 14.95 -0.17 -21.75
C LEU A 381 13.88 -0.24 -22.83
N ALA A 382 14.10 -1.12 -23.81
CA ALA A 382 13.13 -1.36 -24.87
C ALA A 382 11.98 -2.22 -24.38
N VAL A 383 10.74 -1.74 -24.56
CA VAL A 383 9.56 -2.50 -24.20
C VAL A 383 9.30 -3.60 -25.24
N PRO A 384 9.03 -4.84 -24.82
CA PRO A 384 8.64 -5.90 -25.76
C PRO A 384 7.25 -5.63 -26.33
N PRO A 385 6.84 -6.31 -27.42
CA PRO A 385 5.49 -6.22 -27.93
C PRO A 385 4.44 -6.57 -26.87
N PRO A 386 3.26 -5.92 -26.87
CA PRO A 386 2.18 -6.27 -25.97
C PRO A 386 1.64 -7.67 -26.28
N ALA A 387 1.10 -8.35 -25.25
CA ALA A 387 0.43 -9.62 -25.42
C ALA A 387 -0.90 -9.43 -26.17
N GLU A 388 -1.11 -10.23 -27.22
CA GLU A 388 -2.30 -10.13 -28.10
C GLU A 388 -3.43 -11.08 -27.70
N VAL A 389 -3.15 -12.06 -26.82
CA VAL A 389 -4.09 -13.12 -26.41
C VAL A 389 -4.15 -13.21 -24.88
N ASP A 390 -5.12 -13.95 -24.37
CA ASP A 390 -5.18 -14.36 -22.96
C ASP A 390 -3.88 -15.08 -22.57
N VAL A 391 -3.20 -14.59 -21.55
CA VAL A 391 -1.90 -15.06 -21.08
C VAL A 391 -1.97 -15.58 -19.65
#